data_1c8970fce5f6100c23c349e529e4dd0e
#
_entry.id   1c8970fce5f6100c23c349e529e4dd0e
#
_cell.length_a   1.000
_cell.length_b   1.000
_cell.length_c   1.000
_cell.angle_alpha   90.00
_cell.angle_beta   90.00
_cell.angle_gamma   90.00
#
_symmetry.space_group_name_H-M   'P 1'
#
loop_
_entity.id
_entity.type
_entity.pdbx_description
1 polymer ?
#
loop_
_entity_poly.entity_id
_entity_poly.type
_entity_poly.pdbx_seq_one_letter_code
_entity_poly.pdbx_strand_id
1 'polypeptide(L)'
;MTGWNWNRIGEQSRAYHRTQGMGRWKSAGPGHDWPLHLAESHVDGPDEAIWTGIPCTVGDLAALPGAESIADALQGAQSAIDAAVKNFPHFVRVADHAAKAVAQVRAAHAACPVALSYEISHRLEAKLIQLAQVIRLALGVEARARTSAAFVEAGSAVKLTTEIDPGTANTVETALNLPKGWTSTGDEIVLSPETPVSNPYRTSYDPIAPATPYLDVTIAHNGTEITVPVAFDDELVVIPRERVSLTPSASSLNINVPNRTIMLAVSDL
;
A
#
# COMPACT_ATOMS: atom_id res chain seq x y z
N MET A 1 7.82 -1.08 3.35
CA MET A 1 7.69 -1.27 4.81
C MET A 1 8.42 -0.14 5.50
N THR A 2 7.82 0.47 6.54
CA THR A 2 8.39 1.63 7.24
C THR A 2 9.52 1.29 8.21
N GLY A 3 9.76 0.02 8.50
CA GLY A 3 10.65 -0.42 9.58
C GLY A 3 10.17 -0.06 10.98
N TRP A 4 8.94 0.38 11.12
CA TRP A 4 8.34 0.74 12.40
C TRP A 4 7.60 -0.43 13.01
N ASN A 5 7.67 -0.59 14.32
CA ASN A 5 6.82 -1.51 15.04
C ASN A 5 5.38 -0.95 15.15
N TRP A 6 4.41 -1.81 15.48
CA TRP A 6 3.00 -1.43 15.57
C TRP A 6 2.72 -0.33 16.58
N ASN A 7 3.46 -0.29 17.70
CA ASN A 7 3.35 0.79 18.69
C ASN A 7 3.70 2.13 18.06
N ARG A 8 4.80 2.19 17.28
CA ARG A 8 5.22 3.44 16.64
C ARG A 8 4.23 3.88 15.56
N ILE A 9 3.63 2.94 14.84
CA ILE A 9 2.56 3.22 13.87
C ILE A 9 1.34 3.79 14.61
N GLY A 10 0.93 3.19 15.72
CA GLY A 10 -0.17 3.66 16.56
C GLY A 10 0.07 5.06 17.12
N GLU A 11 1.27 5.33 17.63
CA GLU A 11 1.66 6.65 18.12
C GLU A 11 1.66 7.70 17.00
N GLN A 12 2.15 7.35 15.82
CA GLN A 12 2.12 8.23 14.67
C GLN A 12 0.67 8.53 14.23
N SER A 13 -0.20 7.52 14.23
CA SER A 13 -1.63 7.71 13.97
C SER A 13 -2.26 8.68 14.96
N ARG A 14 -1.99 8.52 16.25
CA ARG A 14 -2.47 9.44 17.31
C ARG A 14 -1.97 10.87 17.14
N ALA A 15 -0.78 11.06 16.56
CA ALA A 15 -0.23 12.39 16.31
C ALA A 15 -1.09 13.24 15.36
N TYR A 16 -1.91 12.62 14.52
CA TYR A 16 -2.86 13.33 13.65
C TYR A 16 -4.12 13.83 14.38
N HIS A 17 -4.42 13.29 15.56
CA HIS A 17 -5.57 13.70 16.37
C HIS A 17 -5.27 14.89 17.30
N ARG A 18 -4.57 15.89 16.81
CA ARG A 18 -4.10 17.05 17.58
C ARG A 18 -5.23 17.86 18.22
N THR A 19 -6.36 17.98 17.53
CA THR A 19 -7.54 18.70 18.04
C THR A 19 -8.17 18.02 19.26
N GLN A 20 -7.89 16.73 19.46
CA GLN A 20 -8.33 15.96 20.63
C GLN A 20 -7.28 15.90 21.74
N GLY A 21 -6.25 16.76 21.68
CA GLY A 21 -5.17 16.79 22.67
C GLY A 21 -4.14 15.65 22.51
N MET A 22 -4.26 14.83 21.48
CA MET A 22 -3.33 13.75 21.18
C MET A 22 -2.10 14.27 20.40
N GLY A 23 -1.02 13.49 20.37
CA GLY A 23 0.20 13.87 19.61
C GLY A 23 1.24 14.65 20.42
N ARG A 24 0.99 14.88 21.71
CA ARG A 24 1.98 15.43 22.66
C ARG A 24 2.73 14.34 23.43
N TRP A 25 2.38 13.10 23.23
CA TRP A 25 2.93 11.95 23.93
C TRP A 25 4.25 11.57 23.30
N LYS A 26 5.26 11.40 24.12
CA LYS A 26 6.52 10.84 23.64
C LYS A 26 6.26 9.41 23.21
N SER A 27 6.80 9.03 22.05
CA SER A 27 6.82 7.64 21.64
C SER A 27 7.32 6.81 22.82
N ALA A 28 6.53 5.85 23.24
CA ALA A 28 7.00 4.85 24.18
C ALA A 28 8.21 4.16 23.58
N GLY A 29 9.19 3.86 24.41
CA GLY A 29 10.40 3.12 24.03
C GLY A 29 10.10 1.77 23.38
N PRO A 30 11.09 0.91 23.20
CA PRO A 30 10.90 -0.42 22.65
C PRO A 30 9.80 -1.17 23.39
N GLY A 31 8.99 -1.86 22.64
CA GLY A 31 7.75 -2.54 22.97
C GLY A 31 7.43 -2.77 24.44
N HIS A 32 6.21 -2.45 24.84
CA HIS A 32 5.70 -2.84 26.14
C HIS A 32 5.17 -4.26 26.06
N ASP A 33 5.55 -5.07 27.02
CA ASP A 33 4.88 -6.33 27.29
C ASP A 33 3.51 -6.04 27.91
N TRP A 34 2.46 -6.48 27.23
CA TRP A 34 1.11 -6.37 27.73
C TRP A 34 0.73 -7.69 28.38
N PRO A 35 0.56 -7.75 29.72
CA PRO A 35 0.06 -8.96 30.34
C PRO A 35 -1.38 -9.18 29.90
N LEU A 36 -1.63 -10.25 29.18
CA LEU A 36 -2.96 -10.66 28.76
C LEU A 36 -3.45 -11.76 29.69
N HIS A 37 -4.74 -11.73 30.01
CA HIS A 37 -5.41 -12.76 30.76
C HIS A 37 -6.55 -13.32 29.90
N LEU A 38 -6.56 -14.65 29.70
CA LEU A 38 -7.65 -15.34 29.06
C LEU A 38 -8.87 -15.27 29.97
N ALA A 39 -9.92 -14.56 29.57
CA ALA A 39 -11.14 -14.43 30.33
C ALA A 39 -12.15 -15.54 29.97
N GLU A 40 -12.21 -15.94 28.71
CA GLU A 40 -13.14 -16.93 28.20
C GLU A 40 -12.53 -17.61 26.97
N SER A 41 -12.69 -18.95 26.86
CA SER A 41 -12.32 -19.73 25.66
C SER A 41 -13.53 -20.50 25.16
N HIS A 42 -13.73 -20.50 23.86
CA HIS A 42 -14.73 -21.33 23.17
C HIS A 42 -14.08 -22.55 22.51
N VAL A 43 -12.81 -22.79 22.76
CA VAL A 43 -12.03 -23.91 22.22
C VAL A 43 -11.53 -24.76 23.37
N ASP A 44 -11.74 -26.08 23.27
CA ASP A 44 -11.23 -27.02 24.26
C ASP A 44 -9.72 -27.20 24.09
N GLY A 45 -8.98 -27.08 25.18
CA GLY A 45 -7.53 -27.31 25.20
C GLY A 45 -6.77 -26.28 26.05
N PRO A 46 -5.47 -26.51 26.29
CA PRO A 46 -4.64 -25.55 26.98
C PRO A 46 -4.37 -24.35 26.08
N ASP A 47 -4.81 -23.17 26.51
CA ASP A 47 -4.47 -21.90 25.87
C ASP A 47 -3.14 -21.38 26.45
N GLU A 48 -2.03 -21.86 25.90
CA GLU A 48 -0.70 -21.47 26.35
C GLU A 48 -0.24 -20.13 25.75
N ALA A 49 -0.78 -19.77 24.59
CA ALA A 49 -0.50 -18.51 23.90
C ALA A 49 -1.67 -18.09 23.01
N ILE A 50 -1.85 -16.77 22.84
CA ILE A 50 -2.89 -16.19 21.96
C ILE A 50 -2.77 -16.62 20.48
N TRP A 51 -1.63 -17.18 20.10
CA TRP A 51 -1.36 -17.63 18.74
C TRP A 51 -1.57 -19.14 18.56
N THR A 52 -1.96 -19.85 19.60
CA THR A 52 -2.15 -21.32 19.55
C THR A 52 -3.18 -21.68 18.47
N GLY A 53 -2.78 -22.52 17.52
CA GLY A 53 -3.62 -22.94 16.38
C GLY A 53 -3.76 -21.92 15.24
N ILE A 54 -3.14 -20.75 15.35
CA ILE A 54 -3.14 -19.73 14.28
C ILE A 54 -1.85 -19.83 13.48
N PRO A 55 -1.90 -20.07 12.15
CA PRO A 55 -0.71 -20.01 11.31
C PRO A 55 -0.09 -18.61 11.32
N CYS A 56 1.10 -18.46 11.89
CA CYS A 56 1.81 -17.19 12.01
C CYS A 56 2.81 -16.97 10.89
N THR A 57 3.25 -18.03 10.23
CA THR A 57 4.23 -17.99 9.13
C THR A 57 3.64 -18.61 7.86
N VAL A 58 4.32 -18.41 6.73
CA VAL A 58 3.94 -19.07 5.47
C VAL A 58 4.11 -20.59 5.61
N GLY A 59 5.15 -21.03 6.33
CA GLY A 59 5.40 -22.44 6.59
C GLY A 59 4.31 -23.12 7.42
N ASP A 60 3.70 -22.41 8.37
CA ASP A 60 2.65 -22.94 9.23
C ASP A 60 1.38 -23.29 8.43
N LEU A 61 1.14 -22.64 7.30
CA LEU A 61 0.02 -22.96 6.40
C LEU A 61 0.10 -24.40 5.86
N ALA A 62 1.28 -25.00 5.84
CA ALA A 62 1.48 -26.39 5.42
C ALA A 62 0.83 -27.41 6.37
N ALA A 63 0.55 -27.00 7.62
CA ALA A 63 -0.11 -27.86 8.60
C ALA A 63 -1.65 -27.84 8.50
N LEU A 64 -2.22 -26.99 7.65
CA LEU A 64 -3.67 -26.96 7.45
C LEU A 64 -4.15 -28.24 6.77
N PRO A 65 -5.26 -28.83 7.22
CA PRO A 65 -5.84 -30.00 6.58
C PRO A 65 -6.14 -29.76 5.10
N GLY A 66 -5.63 -30.62 4.22
CA GLY A 66 -5.78 -30.50 2.77
C GLY A 66 -4.68 -29.69 2.08
N ALA A 67 -3.66 -29.19 2.80
CA ALA A 67 -2.55 -28.43 2.25
C ALA A 67 -1.37 -29.31 1.77
N GLU A 68 -1.51 -30.65 1.82
CA GLU A 68 -0.40 -31.58 1.54
C GLU A 68 0.22 -31.37 0.16
N SER A 69 -0.59 -31.01 -0.85
CA SER A 69 -0.12 -30.78 -2.23
C SER A 69 0.75 -29.54 -2.40
N ILE A 70 0.69 -28.59 -1.47
CA ILE A 70 1.43 -27.33 -1.50
C ILE A 70 2.41 -27.19 -0.32
N ALA A 71 2.49 -28.19 0.56
CA ALA A 71 3.27 -28.14 1.78
C ALA A 71 4.76 -27.88 1.52
N ASP A 72 5.37 -28.57 0.57
CA ASP A 72 6.79 -28.40 0.23
C ASP A 72 7.07 -26.97 -0.28
N ALA A 73 6.19 -26.43 -1.09
CA ALA A 73 6.33 -25.06 -1.60
C ALA A 73 6.20 -24.02 -0.47
N LEU A 74 5.26 -24.22 0.47
CA LEU A 74 5.10 -23.33 1.63
C LEU A 74 6.33 -23.39 2.56
N GLN A 75 6.86 -24.58 2.84
CA GLN A 75 8.07 -24.75 3.64
C GLN A 75 9.31 -24.18 2.93
N GLY A 76 9.40 -24.38 1.60
CA GLY A 76 10.45 -23.78 0.78
C GLY A 76 10.41 -22.26 0.79
N ALA A 77 9.20 -21.67 0.72
CA ALA A 77 8.99 -20.23 0.83
C ALA A 77 9.47 -19.71 2.20
N GLN A 78 9.05 -20.37 3.29
CA GLN A 78 9.47 -19.98 4.64
C GLN A 78 10.99 -20.03 4.81
N SER A 79 11.61 -21.14 4.38
CA SER A 79 13.06 -21.31 4.45
C SER A 79 13.81 -20.20 3.70
N ALA A 80 13.30 -19.80 2.53
CA ALA A 80 13.88 -18.71 1.75
C ALA A 80 13.67 -17.34 2.42
N ILE A 81 12.53 -17.10 3.07
CA ILE A 81 12.25 -15.88 3.84
C ILE A 81 13.23 -15.80 5.03
N ASP A 82 13.39 -16.89 5.78
CA ASP A 82 14.29 -16.93 6.93
C ASP A 82 15.75 -16.70 6.50
N ALA A 83 16.14 -17.25 5.35
CA ALA A 83 17.46 -17.01 4.78
C ALA A 83 17.63 -15.53 4.37
N ALA A 84 16.60 -14.89 3.83
CA ALA A 84 16.66 -13.46 3.52
C ALA A 84 16.86 -12.62 4.79
N VAL A 85 16.10 -12.90 5.84
CA VAL A 85 16.23 -12.22 7.15
C VAL A 85 17.64 -12.41 7.73
N LYS A 86 18.16 -13.65 7.71
CA LYS A 86 19.48 -13.99 8.24
C LYS A 86 20.62 -13.29 7.48
N ASN A 87 20.44 -13.02 6.20
CA ASN A 87 21.46 -12.36 5.37
C ASN A 87 21.44 -10.83 5.47
N PHE A 88 20.47 -10.23 6.16
CA PHE A 88 20.50 -8.77 6.40
C PHE A 88 21.73 -8.37 7.24
N PRO A 89 22.50 -7.32 6.87
CA PRO A 89 22.20 -6.29 5.86
C PRO A 89 22.87 -6.51 4.47
N HIS A 90 23.17 -7.73 4.08
CA HIS A 90 23.75 -8.02 2.75
C HIS A 90 22.65 -7.98 1.68
N PHE A 91 22.27 -6.77 1.23
CA PHE A 91 21.07 -6.51 0.43
C PHE A 91 20.94 -7.37 -0.83
N VAL A 92 22.01 -7.56 -1.61
CA VAL A 92 21.96 -8.43 -2.80
C VAL A 92 21.56 -9.87 -2.43
N ARG A 93 22.10 -10.42 -1.35
CA ARG A 93 21.73 -11.75 -0.86
C ARG A 93 20.30 -11.81 -0.34
N VAL A 94 19.84 -10.72 0.29
CA VAL A 94 18.42 -10.58 0.70
C VAL A 94 17.54 -10.67 -0.53
N ALA A 95 17.85 -9.94 -1.61
CA ALA A 95 17.10 -9.99 -2.86
C ALA A 95 17.11 -11.39 -3.48
N ASP A 96 18.25 -12.09 -3.50
CA ASP A 96 18.38 -13.46 -4.02
C ASP A 96 17.47 -14.44 -3.28
N HIS A 97 17.45 -14.37 -1.97
CA HIS A 97 16.59 -15.23 -1.15
C HIS A 97 15.11 -14.85 -1.27
N ALA A 98 14.79 -13.55 -1.32
CA ALA A 98 13.43 -13.09 -1.55
C ALA A 98 12.90 -13.52 -2.93
N ALA A 99 13.73 -13.51 -3.98
CA ALA A 99 13.36 -14.03 -5.31
C ALA A 99 13.03 -15.53 -5.27
N LYS A 100 13.82 -16.32 -4.53
CA LYS A 100 13.51 -17.75 -4.29
C LYS A 100 12.18 -17.91 -3.56
N ALA A 101 11.93 -17.10 -2.55
CA ALA A 101 10.66 -17.12 -1.82
C ALA A 101 9.48 -16.80 -2.75
N VAL A 102 9.59 -15.79 -3.64
CA VAL A 102 8.57 -15.46 -4.64
C VAL A 102 8.24 -16.68 -5.52
N ALA A 103 9.25 -17.39 -6.01
CA ALA A 103 9.04 -18.58 -6.84
C ALA A 103 8.23 -19.66 -6.10
N GLN A 104 8.58 -19.92 -4.84
CA GLN A 104 7.90 -20.92 -4.00
C GLN A 104 6.47 -20.48 -3.64
N VAL A 105 6.27 -19.20 -3.28
CA VAL A 105 4.91 -18.68 -2.98
C VAL A 105 4.02 -18.74 -4.21
N ARG A 106 4.54 -18.41 -5.40
CA ARG A 106 3.80 -18.55 -6.67
C ARG A 106 3.44 -20.00 -6.97
N ALA A 107 4.36 -20.94 -6.75
CA ALA A 107 4.08 -22.36 -6.92
C ALA A 107 2.97 -22.84 -5.97
N ALA A 108 3.05 -22.47 -4.68
CA ALA A 108 2.00 -22.78 -3.71
C ALA A 108 0.64 -22.16 -4.09
N HIS A 109 0.64 -20.89 -4.53
CA HIS A 109 -0.58 -20.20 -4.94
C HIS A 109 -1.23 -20.86 -6.16
N ALA A 110 -0.45 -21.17 -7.19
CA ALA A 110 -0.94 -21.80 -8.41
C ALA A 110 -1.49 -23.22 -8.19
N ALA A 111 -0.94 -23.96 -7.22
CA ALA A 111 -1.36 -25.32 -6.87
C ALA A 111 -2.35 -25.37 -5.69
N CYS A 112 -2.79 -24.21 -5.18
CA CYS A 112 -3.66 -24.14 -4.02
C CYS A 112 -4.99 -24.87 -4.28
N PRO A 113 -5.37 -25.85 -3.44
CA PRO A 113 -6.65 -26.52 -3.55
C PRO A 113 -7.83 -25.54 -3.42
N VAL A 114 -8.86 -25.71 -4.25
CA VAL A 114 -10.04 -24.82 -4.24
C VAL A 114 -10.67 -24.74 -2.84
N ALA A 115 -10.70 -25.84 -2.09
CA ALA A 115 -11.23 -25.89 -0.74
C ALA A 115 -10.47 -24.99 0.26
N LEU A 116 -9.18 -24.72 0.00
CA LEU A 116 -8.33 -23.89 0.84
C LEU A 116 -8.10 -22.48 0.29
N SER A 117 -8.62 -22.18 -0.89
CA SER A 117 -8.39 -20.88 -1.55
C SER A 117 -8.81 -19.72 -0.67
N TYR A 118 -9.96 -19.82 0.00
CA TYR A 118 -10.44 -18.78 0.92
C TYR A 118 -9.45 -18.49 2.07
N GLU A 119 -8.84 -19.55 2.63
CA GLU A 119 -7.93 -19.44 3.77
C GLU A 119 -6.50 -19.05 3.38
N ILE A 120 -6.04 -19.45 2.19
CA ILE A 120 -4.61 -19.38 1.84
C ILE A 120 -4.32 -18.32 0.77
N SER A 121 -5.15 -18.19 -0.30
CA SER A 121 -4.77 -17.39 -1.47
C SER A 121 -4.46 -15.94 -1.13
N HIS A 122 -5.33 -15.26 -0.36
CA HIS A 122 -5.12 -13.86 0.02
C HIS A 122 -3.84 -13.64 0.86
N ARG A 123 -3.44 -14.64 1.65
CA ARG A 123 -2.20 -14.59 2.47
C ARG A 123 -0.97 -14.71 1.58
N LEU A 124 -1.02 -15.58 0.56
CA LEU A 124 0.06 -15.74 -0.39
C LEU A 124 0.18 -14.51 -1.31
N GLU A 125 -0.94 -13.94 -1.76
CA GLU A 125 -0.95 -12.68 -2.52
C GLU A 125 -0.33 -11.53 -1.73
N ALA A 126 -0.74 -11.34 -0.48
CA ALA A 126 -0.15 -10.35 0.41
C ALA A 126 1.36 -10.57 0.60
N LYS A 127 1.78 -11.85 0.69
CA LYS A 127 3.19 -12.20 0.82
C LYS A 127 3.99 -11.90 -0.46
N LEU A 128 3.42 -12.15 -1.64
CA LEU A 128 4.05 -11.77 -2.91
C LEU A 128 4.30 -10.28 -3.00
N ILE A 129 3.34 -9.45 -2.60
CA ILE A 129 3.48 -7.99 -2.57
C ILE A 129 4.59 -7.57 -1.60
N GLN A 130 4.63 -8.17 -0.41
CA GLN A 130 5.69 -7.89 0.57
C GLN A 130 7.07 -8.27 0.03
N LEU A 131 7.21 -9.44 -0.58
CA LEU A 131 8.47 -9.91 -1.16
C LEU A 131 8.90 -9.04 -2.34
N ALA A 132 7.97 -8.59 -3.18
CA ALA A 132 8.26 -7.66 -4.26
C ALA A 132 8.86 -6.34 -3.73
N GLN A 133 8.29 -5.78 -2.67
CA GLN A 133 8.85 -4.59 -2.02
C GLN A 133 10.22 -4.86 -1.39
N VAL A 134 10.43 -6.03 -0.79
CA VAL A 134 11.75 -6.42 -0.25
C VAL A 134 12.80 -6.46 -1.36
N ILE A 135 12.48 -7.09 -2.50
CA ILE A 135 13.39 -7.16 -3.65
C ILE A 135 13.70 -5.76 -4.17
N ARG A 136 12.68 -4.94 -4.40
CA ARG A 136 12.84 -3.56 -4.86
C ARG A 136 13.80 -2.77 -3.95
N LEU A 137 13.54 -2.78 -2.65
CA LEU A 137 14.35 -2.05 -1.67
C LEU A 137 15.78 -2.62 -1.55
N ALA A 138 15.91 -3.94 -1.55
CA ALA A 138 17.20 -4.60 -1.43
C ALA A 138 18.10 -4.39 -2.66
N LEU A 139 17.51 -4.25 -3.84
CA LEU A 139 18.25 -3.92 -5.06
C LEU A 139 18.51 -2.41 -5.23
N GLY A 140 17.91 -1.57 -4.38
CA GLY A 140 18.03 -0.12 -4.47
C GLY A 140 17.29 0.47 -5.67
N VAL A 141 16.24 -0.21 -6.17
CA VAL A 141 15.45 0.31 -7.29
C VAL A 141 14.58 1.46 -6.81
N GLU A 142 14.81 2.65 -7.35
CA GLU A 142 14.00 3.83 -7.12
C GLU A 142 13.23 4.19 -8.39
N ALA A 143 11.98 4.56 -8.22
CA ALA A 143 11.13 5.05 -9.31
C ALA A 143 10.28 6.19 -8.78
N ARG A 144 10.20 7.25 -9.56
CA ARG A 144 9.38 8.44 -9.28
C ARG A 144 8.59 8.82 -10.51
N ALA A 145 7.39 9.28 -10.30
CA ALA A 145 6.53 9.84 -11.34
C ALA A 145 5.92 11.14 -10.84
N ARG A 146 6.12 12.19 -11.62
CA ARG A 146 5.67 13.55 -11.28
C ARG A 146 4.95 14.17 -12.45
N THR A 147 3.84 14.84 -12.19
CA THR A 147 3.13 15.64 -13.18
C THR A 147 3.47 17.12 -13.06
N SER A 148 3.36 17.85 -14.16
CA SER A 148 3.60 19.30 -14.19
C SER A 148 2.56 20.11 -13.42
N ALA A 149 1.41 19.50 -13.09
CA ALA A 149 0.36 20.09 -12.28
C ALA A 149 -0.34 18.99 -11.46
N ALA A 150 -0.67 19.28 -10.19
CA ALA A 150 -1.43 18.38 -9.34
C ALA A 150 -2.96 18.52 -9.55
N PHE A 151 -3.41 19.68 -10.06
CA PHE A 151 -4.81 19.97 -10.34
C PHE A 151 -5.01 20.13 -11.84
N VAL A 152 -5.93 19.35 -12.38
CA VAL A 152 -6.20 19.29 -13.84
C VAL A 152 -7.70 19.33 -14.11
N GLU A 153 -8.07 19.77 -15.30
CA GLU A 153 -9.47 19.76 -15.75
C GLU A 153 -9.74 18.54 -16.66
N ALA A 154 -10.97 18.09 -16.71
CA ALA A 154 -11.39 17.08 -17.66
C ALA A 154 -11.12 17.55 -19.11
N GLY A 155 -10.59 16.66 -19.94
CA GLY A 155 -10.22 16.95 -21.33
C GLY A 155 -8.90 17.72 -21.50
N SER A 156 -8.15 17.99 -20.42
CA SER A 156 -6.83 18.61 -20.49
C SER A 156 -5.72 17.54 -20.62
N ALA A 157 -4.51 18.02 -20.90
CA ALA A 157 -3.30 17.22 -20.87
C ALA A 157 -2.34 17.75 -19.79
N VAL A 158 -1.58 16.84 -19.19
CA VAL A 158 -0.57 17.16 -18.21
C VAL A 158 0.73 16.41 -18.53
N LYS A 159 1.85 17.10 -18.42
CA LYS A 159 3.15 16.50 -18.67
C LYS A 159 3.55 15.58 -17.53
N LEU A 160 4.01 14.37 -17.86
CA LEU A 160 4.56 13.37 -16.95
C LEU A 160 6.09 13.38 -17.05
N THR A 161 6.75 13.37 -15.92
CA THR A 161 8.19 13.13 -15.81
C THR A 161 8.40 11.89 -14.94
N THR A 162 9.15 10.93 -15.47
CA THR A 162 9.53 9.71 -14.75
C THR A 162 11.04 9.67 -14.54
N GLU A 163 11.46 9.30 -13.35
CA GLU A 163 12.86 9.12 -12.98
C GLU A 163 13.02 7.70 -12.45
N ILE A 164 13.93 6.93 -13.02
CA ILE A 164 14.16 5.52 -12.67
C ILE A 164 15.63 5.34 -12.36
N ASP A 165 15.94 4.88 -11.15
CA ASP A 165 17.24 4.32 -10.79
C ASP A 165 17.09 2.79 -10.69
N PRO A 166 17.73 2.01 -11.58
CA PRO A 166 17.63 0.56 -11.57
C PRO A 166 18.41 -0.11 -10.42
N GLY A 167 19.19 0.66 -9.66
CA GLY A 167 20.03 0.11 -8.61
C GLY A 167 20.91 -1.03 -9.11
N THR A 168 20.80 -2.21 -8.45
CA THR A 168 21.54 -3.44 -8.83
C THR A 168 20.66 -4.49 -9.51
N ALA A 169 19.46 -4.12 -9.97
CA ALA A 169 18.56 -5.02 -10.71
C ALA A 169 19.15 -5.40 -12.09
N ASN A 170 18.78 -6.57 -12.63
CA ASN A 170 19.18 -6.95 -13.97
C ASN A 170 18.49 -6.08 -15.03
N THR A 171 17.17 -5.92 -14.92
CA THR A 171 16.37 -5.02 -15.75
C THR A 171 15.26 -4.39 -14.93
N VAL A 172 14.90 -3.16 -15.29
CA VAL A 172 13.75 -2.44 -14.75
C VAL A 172 12.95 -1.88 -15.91
N GLU A 173 11.68 -2.24 -15.96
CA GLU A 173 10.71 -1.72 -16.94
C GLU A 173 9.59 -1.00 -16.21
N THR A 174 8.97 -0.05 -16.88
CA THR A 174 7.85 0.70 -16.30
C THR A 174 6.67 0.74 -17.24
N ALA A 175 5.47 0.64 -16.67
CA ALA A 175 4.21 0.81 -17.38
C ALA A 175 3.32 1.78 -16.59
N LEU A 176 2.64 2.67 -17.32
CA LEU A 176 1.74 3.63 -16.73
C LEU A 176 0.34 3.01 -16.60
N ASN A 177 -0.20 3.02 -15.39
CA ASN A 177 -1.55 2.54 -15.10
C ASN A 177 -2.48 3.75 -14.96
N LEU A 178 -3.38 3.90 -15.91
CA LEU A 178 -4.26 5.07 -16.03
C LEU A 178 -5.72 4.72 -15.71
N PRO A 179 -6.50 5.68 -15.20
CA PRO A 179 -7.94 5.55 -15.10
C PRO A 179 -8.58 5.28 -16.48
N LYS A 180 -9.73 4.65 -16.48
CA LYS A 180 -10.48 4.39 -17.72
C LYS A 180 -10.74 5.69 -18.51
N GLY A 181 -10.42 5.66 -19.78
CA GLY A 181 -10.61 6.79 -20.70
C GLY A 181 -9.45 7.80 -20.72
N TRP A 182 -8.45 7.64 -19.87
CA TRP A 182 -7.22 8.41 -19.97
C TRP A 182 -6.25 7.71 -20.91
N THR A 183 -5.42 8.50 -21.56
CA THR A 183 -4.38 7.99 -22.48
C THR A 183 -3.04 8.65 -22.18
N SER A 184 -1.96 8.02 -22.62
CA SER A 184 -0.64 8.64 -22.62
C SER A 184 -0.13 8.79 -24.05
N THR A 185 0.47 9.92 -24.36
CA THR A 185 1.08 10.20 -25.66
C THR A 185 2.44 10.85 -25.41
N GLY A 186 3.51 10.09 -25.66
CA GLY A 186 4.86 10.54 -25.32
C GLY A 186 5.00 10.72 -23.81
N ASP A 187 5.31 11.95 -23.38
CA ASP A 187 5.48 12.35 -21.99
C ASP A 187 4.25 13.09 -21.41
N GLU A 188 3.09 12.96 -22.06
CA GLU A 188 1.84 13.57 -21.60
C GLU A 188 0.79 12.53 -21.23
N ILE A 189 0.04 12.81 -20.17
CA ILE A 189 -1.21 12.16 -19.83
C ILE A 189 -2.35 13.04 -20.32
N VAL A 190 -3.25 12.45 -21.12
CA VAL A 190 -4.42 13.14 -21.66
C VAL A 190 -5.68 12.59 -20.98
N LEU A 191 -6.43 13.45 -20.36
CA LEU A 191 -7.67 13.12 -19.68
C LEU A 191 -8.84 13.11 -20.67
N SER A 192 -9.75 12.14 -20.53
CA SER A 192 -11.02 12.19 -21.26
C SER A 192 -11.82 13.44 -20.88
N PRO A 193 -12.51 14.08 -21.82
CA PRO A 193 -13.46 15.15 -21.53
C PRO A 193 -14.59 14.75 -20.56
N GLU A 194 -14.87 13.44 -20.48
CA GLU A 194 -15.90 12.86 -19.61
C GLU A 194 -15.35 12.43 -18.24
N THR A 195 -14.08 12.75 -17.94
CA THR A 195 -13.45 12.40 -16.66
C THR A 195 -14.23 13.08 -15.52
N PRO A 196 -14.72 12.32 -14.55
CA PRO A 196 -15.42 12.90 -13.41
C PRO A 196 -14.47 13.71 -12.52
N VAL A 197 -15.00 14.72 -11.88
CA VAL A 197 -14.27 15.47 -10.83
C VAL A 197 -13.87 14.51 -9.70
N SER A 198 -12.65 14.65 -9.21
CA SER A 198 -12.12 13.80 -8.13
C SER A 198 -12.96 13.97 -6.87
N ASN A 199 -13.33 12.83 -6.28
CA ASN A 199 -14.00 12.85 -4.98
C ASN A 199 -12.95 12.96 -3.87
N PRO A 200 -12.96 14.03 -3.06
CA PRO A 200 -12.00 14.18 -1.96
C PRO A 200 -12.24 13.16 -0.83
N TYR A 201 -13.42 12.53 -0.80
CA TYR A 201 -13.77 11.52 0.19
C TYR A 201 -13.75 10.13 -0.48
N ARG A 202 -12.66 9.40 -0.28
CA ARG A 202 -12.58 8.02 -0.78
C ARG A 202 -13.53 7.14 0.01
N THR A 203 -14.34 6.37 -0.72
CA THR A 203 -15.27 5.40 -0.13
C THR A 203 -14.65 4.01 0.05
N SER A 204 -13.49 3.77 -0.56
CA SER A 204 -12.74 2.52 -0.46
C SER A 204 -11.26 2.81 -0.30
N TYR A 205 -10.58 1.95 0.43
CA TYR A 205 -9.13 1.99 0.60
C TYR A 205 -8.56 0.64 0.17
N ASP A 206 -7.68 0.66 -0.83
CA ASP A 206 -6.88 -0.51 -1.19
C ASP A 206 -5.47 -0.33 -0.60
N PRO A 207 -5.09 -1.16 0.40
CA PRO A 207 -3.76 -1.06 1.01
C PRO A 207 -2.64 -1.60 0.10
N ILE A 208 -2.99 -2.22 -1.02
CA ILE A 208 -2.09 -2.98 -1.88
C ILE A 208 -1.64 -2.15 -3.07
N ALA A 209 -2.57 -1.46 -3.72
CA ALA A 209 -2.30 -0.61 -4.87
C ALA A 209 -2.60 0.86 -4.58
N PRO A 210 -1.77 1.78 -5.05
CA PRO A 210 -2.10 3.20 -5.01
C PRO A 210 -3.32 3.48 -5.89
N ALA A 211 -3.98 4.61 -5.63
CA ALA A 211 -5.02 5.09 -6.53
C ALA A 211 -4.42 5.43 -7.90
N THR A 212 -5.16 5.15 -8.97
CA THR A 212 -4.76 5.55 -10.32
C THR A 212 -4.81 7.07 -10.47
N PRO A 213 -3.88 7.68 -11.23
CA PRO A 213 -2.81 7.02 -11.99
C PRO A 213 -1.63 6.60 -11.10
N TYR A 214 -0.95 5.54 -11.50
CA TYR A 214 0.30 5.10 -10.87
C TYR A 214 1.22 4.42 -11.89
N LEU A 215 2.47 4.21 -11.51
CA LEU A 215 3.48 3.56 -12.33
C LEU A 215 3.67 2.11 -11.84
N ASP A 216 3.49 1.14 -12.70
CA ASP A 216 3.95 -0.23 -12.46
C ASP A 216 5.44 -0.32 -12.78
N VAL A 217 6.22 -0.75 -11.81
CA VAL A 217 7.66 -0.96 -11.94
C VAL A 217 7.93 -2.46 -11.93
N THR A 218 8.28 -3.01 -13.07
CA THR A 218 8.63 -4.42 -13.23
C THR A 218 10.13 -4.59 -13.12
N ILE A 219 10.56 -5.43 -12.19
CA ILE A 219 11.95 -5.66 -11.84
C ILE A 219 12.26 -7.13 -12.13
N ALA A 220 13.27 -7.40 -12.96
CA ALA A 220 13.79 -8.73 -13.16
C ALA A 220 15.11 -8.89 -12.38
N HIS A 221 15.22 -9.97 -11.59
CA HIS A 221 16.41 -10.33 -10.83
C HIS A 221 16.49 -11.86 -10.68
N ASN A 222 17.65 -12.43 -11.09
CA ASN A 222 17.93 -13.87 -11.00
C ASN A 222 16.81 -14.78 -11.54
N GLY A 223 16.23 -14.42 -12.69
CA GLY A 223 15.17 -15.18 -13.34
C GLY A 223 13.77 -15.02 -12.70
N THR A 224 13.67 -14.19 -11.68
CA THR A 224 12.38 -13.82 -11.07
C THR A 224 11.99 -12.40 -11.51
N GLU A 225 10.79 -12.27 -11.99
CA GLU A 225 10.18 -10.98 -12.34
C GLU A 225 9.11 -10.63 -11.29
N ILE A 226 9.15 -9.39 -10.82
CA ILE A 226 8.15 -8.85 -9.88
C ILE A 226 7.69 -7.49 -10.35
N THR A 227 6.44 -7.14 -10.05
CA THR A 227 5.89 -5.81 -10.33
C THR A 227 5.50 -5.12 -9.04
N VAL A 228 5.86 -3.86 -8.91
CA VAL A 228 5.56 -3.02 -7.75
C VAL A 228 4.87 -1.75 -8.23
N PRO A 229 3.65 -1.46 -7.74
CA PRO A 229 3.00 -0.20 -8.04
C PRO A 229 3.64 0.96 -7.25
N VAL A 230 3.92 2.04 -7.95
CA VAL A 230 4.52 3.26 -7.39
C VAL A 230 3.58 4.44 -7.65
N ALA A 231 3.07 5.03 -6.59
CA ALA A 231 2.23 6.22 -6.70
C ALA A 231 3.01 7.42 -7.29
N PHE A 232 2.30 8.34 -7.89
CA PHE A 232 2.89 9.62 -8.26
C PHE A 232 3.31 10.40 -7.00
N ASP A 233 4.33 11.23 -7.14
CA ASP A 233 4.83 12.08 -6.05
C ASP A 233 3.71 12.99 -5.51
N ASP A 234 2.88 13.52 -6.40
CA ASP A 234 1.68 14.29 -6.09
C ASP A 234 0.43 13.58 -6.64
N GLU A 235 -0.64 13.56 -5.86
CA GLU A 235 -1.92 13.05 -6.32
C GLU A 235 -2.50 13.96 -7.41
N LEU A 236 -2.86 13.38 -8.54
CA LEU A 236 -3.49 14.10 -9.64
C LEU A 236 -4.99 14.25 -9.38
N VAL A 237 -5.43 15.46 -9.13
CA VAL A 237 -6.81 15.79 -8.76
C VAL A 237 -7.52 16.45 -9.92
N VAL A 238 -8.61 15.85 -10.37
CA VAL A 238 -9.47 16.44 -11.40
C VAL A 238 -10.42 17.43 -10.75
N ILE A 239 -10.33 18.68 -11.16
CA ILE A 239 -11.14 19.80 -10.67
C ILE A 239 -12.20 20.20 -11.70
N PRO A 240 -13.33 20.81 -11.27
CA PRO A 240 -14.32 21.34 -12.20
C PRO A 240 -13.74 22.51 -13.02
N ARG A 241 -14.21 22.66 -14.24
CA ARG A 241 -13.89 23.82 -15.11
C ARG A 241 -14.33 25.12 -14.50
N GLU A 242 -15.55 25.10 -13.99
CA GLU A 242 -16.15 26.25 -13.36
C GLU A 242 -15.77 26.27 -11.89
N ARG A 243 -15.16 27.34 -11.46
CA ARG A 243 -14.77 27.57 -10.08
C ARG A 243 -15.57 28.75 -9.56
N VAL A 244 -16.18 28.52 -8.42
CA VAL A 244 -16.93 29.57 -7.73
C VAL A 244 -16.18 29.95 -6.47
N SER A 245 -15.86 31.22 -6.31
CA SER A 245 -15.36 31.74 -5.04
C SER A 245 -16.50 32.40 -4.24
N LEU A 246 -16.47 32.18 -2.94
CA LEU A 246 -17.37 32.82 -2.00
C LEU A 246 -16.61 33.87 -1.18
N THR A 247 -17.13 35.08 -1.15
CA THR A 247 -16.59 36.16 -0.33
C THR A 247 -17.66 36.66 0.63
N PRO A 248 -17.47 36.60 1.95
CA PRO A 248 -16.33 35.97 2.62
C PRO A 248 -16.35 34.43 2.57
N SER A 249 -15.17 33.81 2.54
CA SER A 249 -15.04 32.35 2.56
C SER A 249 -15.43 31.71 3.92
N ALA A 250 -15.43 32.53 4.96
CA ALA A 250 -15.90 32.17 6.30
C ALA A 250 -16.58 33.38 6.96
N SER A 251 -17.61 33.15 7.76
CA SER A 251 -18.28 34.19 8.52
C SER A 251 -18.73 33.65 9.87
N SER A 252 -18.67 34.50 10.90
CA SER A 252 -19.19 34.21 12.23
C SER A 252 -20.62 34.72 12.36
N LEU A 253 -21.52 33.87 12.83
CA LEU A 253 -22.91 34.23 13.12
C LEU A 253 -23.08 34.39 14.62
N ASN A 254 -23.61 35.55 15.04
CA ASN A 254 -24.03 35.69 16.42
C ASN A 254 -25.38 34.96 16.61
N ILE A 255 -25.36 33.89 17.39
CA ILE A 255 -26.51 33.02 17.60
C ILE A 255 -27.66 33.72 18.37
N ASN A 256 -27.37 34.84 19.04
CA ASN A 256 -28.34 35.58 19.86
C ASN A 256 -29.07 36.68 19.08
N VAL A 257 -28.75 36.86 17.80
CA VAL A 257 -29.43 37.87 16.95
C VAL A 257 -30.50 37.19 16.09
N PRO A 258 -31.78 37.62 16.19
CA PRO A 258 -32.81 37.18 15.27
C PRO A 258 -32.56 37.75 13.86
N ASN A 259 -33.04 37.09 12.83
CA ASN A 259 -32.92 37.49 11.42
C ASN A 259 -31.47 37.60 10.90
N ARG A 260 -30.78 36.46 10.91
CA ARG A 260 -29.41 36.37 10.45
C ARG A 260 -29.33 36.36 8.94
N THR A 261 -28.66 37.34 8.37
CA THR A 261 -28.40 37.41 6.94
C THR A 261 -26.89 37.47 6.71
N ILE A 262 -26.36 36.57 5.90
CA ILE A 262 -25.01 36.66 5.37
C ILE A 262 -25.10 37.05 3.91
N MET A 263 -24.47 38.14 3.56
CA MET A 263 -24.31 38.55 2.17
C MET A 263 -23.05 37.80 1.63
N LEU A 264 -23.27 36.99 0.60
CA LEU A 264 -22.19 36.30 -0.10
C LEU A 264 -22.08 36.90 -1.51
N ALA A 265 -20.87 37.30 -1.88
CA ALA A 265 -20.54 37.56 -3.27
C ALA A 265 -20.05 36.25 -3.91
N VAL A 266 -20.59 35.90 -5.04
CA VAL A 266 -20.20 34.76 -5.86
C VAL A 266 -19.52 35.33 -7.09
N SER A 267 -18.30 34.88 -7.38
CA SER A 267 -17.59 35.26 -8.61
C SER A 267 -17.03 34.00 -9.27
N ASP A 268 -17.11 33.95 -10.58
CA ASP A 268 -16.37 32.99 -11.40
C ASP A 268 -14.90 33.41 -11.39
N LEU A 269 -14.00 32.42 -11.26
CA LEU A 269 -12.54 32.61 -11.27
C LEU A 269 -12.00 32.24 -12.64
#